data_9f9503049823c67b7b60042f923da0c4
#
_entry.id   9f9503049823c67b7b60042f923da0c4
#
_cell.length_a   1.000
_cell.length_b   1.000
_cell.length_c   1.000
_cell.angle_alpha   90.00
_cell.angle_beta   90.00
_cell.angle_gamma   90.00
#
_symmetry.space_group_name_H-M   'P 1'
#
loop_
_entity.id
_entity.type
_entity.pdbx_description
1 polymer ?
#
loop_
_entity_poly.entity_id
_entity_poly.type
_entity_poly.pdbx_seq_one_letter_code
_entity_poly.pdbx_strand_id
1 'polypeptide(L)'
;MAQFAKTTFDAAGYLASRPTYPARAYDLIVAYHRLRGGQTGHALDLGCGPGFMALNLAPHFERVTALDPSAKMVAVGVQPQPPAAKITYGVGTSEDLGAAGIAPGSVDLVVAGQAAHWFDHARTWPQLARALRPGGSGYGELTFPAHPALNALVTRYHHDPAGVGAYFAQPGRSIVEGLLDRVPFPVAPRFDASLLQTLPDVESEDPAAHPVAAVVDELPPTPADGGDAWDATTAVRLKAGTEGPWFIHRQWTAKEFEAYLRTSSAVAGYQEAHPEDKARRRSAGGQGDIVDLFVDEVRDGLRKEGVDFDKEPVHCAYPLVLVLIKKKQ
;
A
#
# COMPACT_ATOMS: atom_id res chain seq x y z
N MET A 1 -11.21 6.89 -3.43
CA MET A 1 -10.37 7.87 -4.20
C MET A 1 -10.81 9.32 -4.05
N ALA A 2 -12.08 9.62 -3.89
CA ALA A 2 -12.56 11.01 -3.82
C ALA A 2 -11.86 11.90 -2.78
N GLN A 3 -11.44 11.38 -1.62
CA GLN A 3 -10.76 12.17 -0.58
C GLN A 3 -9.40 12.71 -1.01
N PHE A 4 -8.59 11.89 -1.69
CA PHE A 4 -7.24 12.30 -2.15
C PHE A 4 -7.25 13.34 -3.28
N ALA A 5 -8.38 13.48 -3.97
CA ALA A 5 -8.57 14.49 -5.02
C ALA A 5 -9.10 15.83 -4.48
N LYS A 6 -9.55 15.90 -3.21
CA LYS A 6 -10.12 17.13 -2.63
C LYS A 6 -9.08 18.25 -2.51
N THR A 7 -9.55 19.48 -2.68
CA THR A 7 -8.70 20.68 -2.54
C THR A 7 -8.11 20.83 -1.13
N THR A 8 -8.77 20.29 -0.12
CA THR A 8 -8.36 20.33 1.28
C THR A 8 -7.36 19.25 1.67
N PHE A 9 -7.08 18.26 0.79
CA PHE A 9 -6.16 17.17 1.10
C PHE A 9 -4.70 17.65 1.15
N ASP A 10 -3.99 17.31 2.24
CA ASP A 10 -2.57 17.64 2.44
C ASP A 10 -1.67 16.53 1.87
N ALA A 11 -1.31 16.65 0.59
CA ALA A 11 -0.44 15.70 -0.09
C ALA A 11 1.02 15.77 0.42
N ALA A 12 1.49 16.91 0.89
CA ALA A 12 2.84 17.05 1.43
C ALA A 12 2.96 16.36 2.80
N GLY A 13 1.99 16.57 3.69
CA GLY A 13 1.92 15.87 4.97
C GLY A 13 1.76 14.35 4.78
N TYR A 14 1.01 13.93 3.77
CA TYR A 14 0.90 12.52 3.39
C TYR A 14 2.26 11.93 3.01
N LEU A 15 3.00 12.60 2.12
CA LEU A 15 4.35 12.18 1.71
C LEU A 15 5.30 12.07 2.91
N ALA A 16 5.26 13.05 3.82
CA ALA A 16 6.16 13.10 4.96
C ALA A 16 5.88 12.04 6.05
N SER A 17 4.62 11.58 6.16
CA SER A 17 4.17 10.76 7.29
C SER A 17 3.88 9.31 6.94
N ARG A 18 3.76 8.95 5.64
CA ARG A 18 3.45 7.57 5.25
C ARG A 18 4.69 6.68 5.25
N PRO A 19 4.57 5.43 5.78
CA PRO A 19 5.65 4.47 5.68
C PRO A 19 5.89 4.07 4.23
N THR A 20 7.15 3.82 3.89
CA THR A 20 7.55 3.19 2.62
C THR A 20 7.54 1.67 2.78
N TYR A 21 7.47 0.96 1.66
CA TYR A 21 7.63 -0.49 1.66
C TYR A 21 9.08 -0.88 1.95
N PRO A 22 9.34 -2.04 2.58
CA PRO A 22 10.70 -2.52 2.78
C PRO A 22 11.37 -2.83 1.44
N ALA A 23 12.68 -2.64 1.36
CA ALA A 23 13.48 -2.93 0.16
C ALA A 23 13.21 -4.34 -0.37
N ARG A 24 13.09 -5.33 0.52
CA ARG A 24 12.80 -6.71 0.18
C ARG A 24 11.50 -6.91 -0.62
N ALA A 25 10.47 -6.08 -0.42
CA ALA A 25 9.24 -6.18 -1.23
C ALA A 25 9.52 -5.83 -2.71
N TYR A 26 10.37 -4.84 -2.95
CA TYR A 26 10.79 -4.47 -4.31
C TYR A 26 11.70 -5.52 -4.93
N ASP A 27 12.65 -6.07 -4.15
CA ASP A 27 13.53 -7.14 -4.60
C ASP A 27 12.73 -8.38 -5.02
N LEU A 28 11.69 -8.74 -4.25
CA LEU A 28 10.74 -9.79 -4.59
C LEU A 28 10.04 -9.53 -5.94
N ILE A 29 9.50 -8.35 -6.13
CA ILE A 29 8.81 -7.96 -7.36
C ILE A 29 9.76 -8.03 -8.55
N VAL A 30 10.95 -7.46 -8.43
CA VAL A 30 11.96 -7.42 -9.50
C VAL A 30 12.52 -8.82 -9.78
N ALA A 31 12.80 -9.62 -8.76
CA ALA A 31 13.27 -11.00 -8.92
C ALA A 31 12.21 -11.87 -9.62
N TYR A 32 10.97 -11.83 -9.18
CA TYR A 32 9.86 -12.54 -9.84
C TYR A 32 9.70 -12.12 -11.30
N HIS A 33 9.80 -10.81 -11.56
CA HIS A 33 9.71 -10.28 -12.91
C HIS A 33 10.81 -10.84 -13.82
N ARG A 34 12.06 -10.83 -13.34
CA ARG A 34 13.26 -11.29 -14.08
C ARG A 34 13.31 -12.81 -14.28
N LEU A 35 12.98 -13.59 -13.26
CA LEU A 35 13.01 -15.06 -13.29
C LEU A 35 12.20 -15.65 -14.45
N ARG A 36 11.19 -14.94 -14.92
CA ARG A 36 10.32 -15.39 -16.01
C ARG A 36 10.50 -14.59 -17.31
N GLY A 37 11.71 -14.02 -17.52
CA GLY A 37 12.07 -13.34 -18.74
C GLY A 37 11.48 -11.94 -18.90
N GLY A 38 11.06 -11.30 -17.79
CA GLY A 38 10.59 -9.92 -17.83
C GLY A 38 11.69 -8.95 -18.23
N GLN A 39 11.38 -8.06 -19.17
CA GLN A 39 12.27 -6.99 -19.62
C GLN A 39 12.19 -5.79 -18.68
N THR A 40 13.21 -4.94 -18.68
CA THR A 40 13.32 -3.79 -17.77
C THR A 40 13.26 -2.44 -18.49
N GLY A 41 12.59 -2.39 -19.64
CA GLY A 41 12.45 -1.15 -20.42
C GLY A 41 11.47 -0.17 -19.81
N HIS A 42 10.30 -0.63 -19.30
CA HIS A 42 9.26 0.26 -18.81
C HIS A 42 8.45 -0.31 -17.63
N ALA A 43 8.53 0.36 -16.49
CA ALA A 43 7.62 0.11 -15.36
C ALA A 43 6.51 1.16 -15.30
N LEU A 44 5.31 0.73 -14.89
CA LEU A 44 4.13 1.57 -14.68
C LEU A 44 3.63 1.40 -13.24
N ASP A 45 3.55 2.52 -12.50
CA ASP A 45 3.02 2.58 -11.14
C ASP A 45 1.61 3.20 -11.18
N LEU A 46 0.58 2.44 -10.80
CA LEU A 46 -0.84 2.82 -10.85
C LEU A 46 -1.37 3.18 -9.46
N GLY A 47 -1.97 4.36 -9.35
CA GLY A 47 -2.33 4.94 -8.06
C GLY A 47 -1.07 5.28 -7.28
N CYS A 48 -0.10 5.87 -7.97
CA CYS A 48 1.26 6.06 -7.48
C CYS A 48 1.36 6.98 -6.25
N GLY A 49 0.32 7.78 -5.98
CA GLY A 49 0.42 8.83 -4.97
C GLY A 49 1.64 9.73 -5.24
N PRO A 50 2.49 10.01 -4.23
CA PRO A 50 3.72 10.79 -4.41
C PRO A 50 4.88 9.97 -5.00
N GLY A 51 4.69 8.69 -5.37
CA GLY A 51 5.65 7.88 -6.12
C GLY A 51 6.52 6.93 -5.30
N PHE A 52 6.06 6.44 -4.15
CA PHE A 52 6.86 5.50 -3.31
C PHE A 52 7.28 4.23 -4.05
N MET A 53 6.37 3.62 -4.84
CA MET A 53 6.72 2.46 -5.65
C MET A 53 7.64 2.86 -6.81
N ALA A 54 7.27 3.92 -7.53
CA ALA A 54 8.03 4.41 -8.68
C ALA A 54 9.49 4.73 -8.35
N LEU A 55 9.75 5.37 -7.19
CA LEU A 55 11.11 5.70 -6.72
C LEU A 55 12.00 4.46 -6.58
N ASN A 56 11.45 3.39 -6.00
CA ASN A 56 12.21 2.16 -5.76
C ASN A 56 12.31 1.26 -6.99
N LEU A 57 11.46 1.47 -8.00
CA LEU A 57 11.58 0.79 -9.31
C LEU A 57 12.54 1.51 -10.26
N ALA A 58 12.73 2.81 -10.12
CA ALA A 58 13.58 3.60 -11.01
C ALA A 58 15.02 3.09 -11.17
N PRO A 59 15.69 2.50 -10.17
CA PRO A 59 17.01 1.89 -10.34
C PRO A 59 17.02 0.62 -11.21
N HIS A 60 15.87 -0.01 -11.42
CA HIS A 60 15.74 -1.32 -12.07
C HIS A 60 15.21 -1.26 -13.50
N PHE A 61 14.67 -0.11 -13.93
CA PHE A 61 14.03 0.07 -15.25
C PHE A 61 14.62 1.25 -16.01
N GLU A 62 14.58 1.21 -17.32
CA GLU A 62 15.04 2.30 -18.19
C GLU A 62 14.14 3.54 -18.08
N ARG A 63 12.85 3.33 -17.83
CA ARG A 63 11.87 4.39 -17.55
C ARG A 63 10.78 3.92 -16.62
N VAL A 64 10.24 4.86 -15.86
CA VAL A 64 9.08 4.64 -15.00
C VAL A 64 8.02 5.68 -15.32
N THR A 65 6.79 5.23 -15.53
CA THR A 65 5.60 6.09 -15.59
C THR A 65 4.79 5.87 -14.30
N ALA A 66 4.36 6.94 -13.68
CA ALA A 66 3.63 6.92 -12.43
C ALA A 66 2.31 7.69 -12.59
N LEU A 67 1.18 7.00 -12.50
CA LEU A 67 -0.15 7.57 -12.73
C LEU A 67 -0.96 7.58 -11.43
N ASP A 68 -1.58 8.74 -11.16
CA ASP A 68 -2.54 8.88 -10.07
C ASP A 68 -3.73 9.74 -10.55
N PRO A 69 -4.97 9.43 -10.17
CA PRO A 69 -6.12 10.29 -10.52
C PRO A 69 -6.10 11.64 -9.79
N SER A 70 -5.31 11.79 -8.72
CA SER A 70 -5.15 13.03 -7.97
C SER A 70 -4.02 13.88 -8.55
N ALA A 71 -4.36 14.98 -9.22
CA ALA A 71 -3.36 15.95 -9.68
C ALA A 71 -2.47 16.50 -8.54
N LYS A 72 -3.00 16.55 -7.30
CA LYS A 72 -2.23 16.97 -6.12
C LYS A 72 -1.15 15.96 -5.73
N MET A 73 -1.47 14.66 -5.80
CA MET A 73 -0.48 13.60 -5.57
C MET A 73 0.62 13.65 -6.63
N VAL A 74 0.23 13.78 -7.89
CA VAL A 74 1.16 13.93 -9.02
C VAL A 74 2.07 15.16 -8.84
N ALA A 75 1.53 16.27 -8.37
CA ALA A 75 2.27 17.53 -8.17
C ALA A 75 3.37 17.45 -7.09
N VAL A 76 3.23 16.55 -6.12
CA VAL A 76 4.26 16.30 -5.08
C VAL A 76 5.13 15.09 -5.40
N GLY A 77 5.05 14.56 -6.61
CA GLY A 77 5.81 13.43 -7.07
C GLY A 77 7.33 13.63 -6.93
N VAL A 78 8.00 12.68 -6.30
CA VAL A 78 9.44 12.76 -6.00
C VAL A 78 10.26 12.15 -7.12
N GLN A 79 11.35 12.80 -7.49
CA GLN A 79 12.32 12.27 -8.48
C GLN A 79 13.46 11.53 -7.77
N PRO A 80 13.93 10.41 -8.32
CA PRO A 80 15.10 9.73 -7.80
C PRO A 80 16.37 10.53 -8.09
N GLN A 81 17.42 10.26 -7.31
CA GLN A 81 18.74 10.82 -7.60
C GLN A 81 19.40 10.07 -8.77
N PRO A 82 20.12 10.76 -9.65
CA PRO A 82 20.91 10.10 -10.69
C PRO A 82 21.89 9.07 -10.09
N PRO A 83 22.17 7.92 -10.79
CA PRO A 83 21.85 7.63 -12.20
C PRO A 83 20.52 6.90 -12.44
N ALA A 84 19.61 6.84 -11.47
CA ALA A 84 18.34 6.15 -11.67
C ALA A 84 17.46 6.80 -12.75
N ALA A 85 16.57 6.00 -13.34
CA ALA A 85 15.66 6.46 -14.39
C ALA A 85 14.75 7.59 -13.89
N LYS A 86 14.54 8.60 -14.73
CA LYS A 86 13.59 9.67 -14.43
C LYS A 86 12.15 9.12 -14.40
N ILE A 87 11.39 9.50 -13.39
CA ILE A 87 9.98 9.15 -13.29
C ILE A 87 9.14 10.19 -14.04
N THR A 88 8.26 9.72 -14.92
CA THR A 88 7.24 10.56 -15.56
C THR A 88 5.94 10.43 -14.81
N TYR A 89 5.55 11.48 -14.10
CA TYR A 89 4.29 11.55 -13.40
C TYR A 89 3.18 12.07 -14.33
N GLY A 90 1.99 11.48 -14.22
CA GLY A 90 0.82 11.87 -14.99
C GLY A 90 -0.50 11.65 -14.25
N VAL A 91 -1.51 12.46 -14.58
CA VAL A 91 -2.87 12.22 -14.10
C VAL A 91 -3.51 11.15 -14.97
N GLY A 92 -3.99 10.07 -14.33
CA GLY A 92 -4.61 8.96 -15.04
C GLY A 92 -5.15 7.89 -14.09
N THR A 93 -5.97 7.00 -14.62
CA THR A 93 -6.59 5.89 -13.88
C THR A 93 -6.23 4.55 -14.48
N SER A 94 -6.37 3.48 -13.72
CA SER A 94 -6.14 2.10 -14.17
C SER A 94 -7.19 1.64 -15.20
N GLU A 95 -8.35 2.29 -15.23
CA GLU A 95 -9.50 1.96 -16.08
C GLU A 95 -9.41 2.52 -17.50
N ASP A 96 -8.47 3.47 -17.74
CA ASP A 96 -8.23 4.05 -19.06
C ASP A 96 -6.75 4.44 -19.26
N LEU A 97 -5.92 3.45 -19.49
CA LEU A 97 -4.50 3.64 -19.73
C LEU A 97 -4.22 4.28 -21.11
N GLY A 98 -5.15 4.14 -22.06
CA GLY A 98 -5.06 4.77 -23.37
C GLY A 98 -5.11 6.29 -23.30
N ALA A 99 -6.04 6.85 -22.52
CA ALA A 99 -6.13 8.28 -22.30
C ALA A 99 -4.89 8.85 -21.59
N ALA A 100 -4.22 8.03 -20.75
CA ALA A 100 -2.95 8.39 -20.12
C ALA A 100 -1.72 8.21 -21.05
N GLY A 101 -1.91 7.90 -22.34
CA GLY A 101 -0.83 7.76 -23.33
C GLY A 101 -0.06 6.43 -23.24
N ILE A 102 -0.57 5.43 -22.54
CA ILE A 102 0.06 4.11 -22.44
C ILE A 102 -0.30 3.27 -23.69
N ALA A 103 0.68 3.04 -24.54
CA ALA A 103 0.50 2.26 -25.76
C ALA A 103 0.34 0.76 -25.46
N PRO A 104 -0.39 0.00 -26.30
CA PRO A 104 -0.48 -1.45 -26.20
C PRO A 104 0.90 -2.12 -26.22
N GLY A 105 1.13 -3.12 -25.35
CA GLY A 105 2.37 -3.89 -25.30
C GLY A 105 3.64 -3.08 -25.02
N SER A 106 3.51 -1.91 -24.39
CA SER A 106 4.63 -0.99 -24.13
C SER A 106 5.19 -1.07 -22.72
N VAL A 107 4.55 -1.81 -21.82
CA VAL A 107 4.88 -1.88 -20.40
C VAL A 107 5.38 -3.28 -20.04
N ASP A 108 6.49 -3.36 -19.33
CA ASP A 108 7.10 -4.61 -18.90
C ASP A 108 6.63 -5.03 -17.51
N LEU A 109 6.46 -4.08 -16.60
CA LEU A 109 5.95 -4.30 -15.25
C LEU A 109 4.87 -3.26 -14.91
N VAL A 110 3.74 -3.69 -14.36
CA VAL A 110 2.79 -2.81 -13.66
C VAL A 110 2.81 -3.12 -12.18
N VAL A 111 2.80 -2.08 -11.37
CA VAL A 111 2.63 -2.18 -9.91
C VAL A 111 1.48 -1.30 -9.46
N ALA A 112 0.90 -1.65 -8.30
CA ALA A 112 -0.07 -0.82 -7.59
C ALA A 112 0.17 -0.99 -6.09
N GLY A 113 0.79 0.01 -5.47
CA GLY A 113 1.07 0.02 -4.03
C GLY A 113 -0.05 0.72 -3.27
N GLN A 114 -0.80 0.01 -2.41
CA GLN A 114 -1.93 0.60 -1.67
C GLN A 114 -2.98 1.30 -2.56
N ALA A 115 -3.21 0.78 -3.76
CA ALA A 115 -4.09 1.40 -4.73
C ALA A 115 -5.13 0.45 -5.32
N ALA A 116 -4.81 -0.83 -5.49
CA ALA A 116 -5.64 -1.80 -6.19
C ALA A 116 -7.05 -1.95 -5.58
N HIS A 117 -7.21 -1.75 -4.29
CA HIS A 117 -8.51 -1.78 -3.61
C HIS A 117 -9.48 -0.65 -4.01
N TRP A 118 -8.99 0.34 -4.79
CA TRP A 118 -9.79 1.43 -5.35
C TRP A 118 -10.22 1.21 -6.80
N PHE A 119 -9.65 0.20 -7.48
CA PHE A 119 -9.83 0.00 -8.91
C PHE A 119 -11.19 -0.62 -9.25
N ASP A 120 -11.76 -0.20 -10.37
CA ASP A 120 -12.78 -0.98 -11.06
C ASP A 120 -12.09 -2.13 -11.78
N HIS A 121 -12.02 -3.27 -11.13
CA HIS A 121 -11.29 -4.43 -11.62
C HIS A 121 -11.82 -4.97 -12.95
N ALA A 122 -13.15 -4.87 -13.20
CA ALA A 122 -13.74 -5.30 -14.46
C ALA A 122 -13.20 -4.47 -15.65
N ARG A 123 -12.92 -3.20 -15.41
CA ARG A 123 -12.34 -2.29 -16.41
C ARG A 123 -10.82 -2.32 -16.41
N THR A 124 -10.19 -2.51 -15.25
CA THR A 124 -8.73 -2.45 -15.10
C THR A 124 -8.04 -3.65 -15.78
N TRP A 125 -8.50 -4.89 -15.56
CA TRP A 125 -7.82 -6.08 -16.10
C TRP A 125 -7.67 -6.07 -17.63
N PRO A 126 -8.68 -5.69 -18.42
CA PRO A 126 -8.51 -5.54 -19.87
C PRO A 126 -7.47 -4.47 -20.26
N GLN A 127 -7.40 -3.35 -19.50
CA GLN A 127 -6.40 -2.32 -19.76
C GLN A 127 -4.98 -2.82 -19.47
N LEU A 128 -4.80 -3.56 -18.36
CA LEU A 128 -3.51 -4.18 -18.05
C LEU A 128 -3.13 -5.23 -19.09
N ALA A 129 -4.05 -6.09 -19.49
CA ALA A 129 -3.80 -7.07 -20.55
C ALA A 129 -3.39 -6.43 -21.88
N ARG A 130 -3.95 -5.26 -22.20
CA ARG A 130 -3.59 -4.48 -23.38
C ARG A 130 -2.20 -3.84 -23.25
N ALA A 131 -1.91 -3.19 -22.13
CA ALA A 131 -0.70 -2.39 -21.94
C ALA A 131 0.55 -3.22 -21.66
N LEU A 132 0.35 -4.34 -20.94
CA LEU A 132 1.44 -5.15 -20.40
C LEU A 132 2.12 -6.04 -21.44
N ARG A 133 3.40 -6.16 -21.17
CA ARG A 133 4.10 -7.40 -21.26
C ARG A 133 4.04 -8.05 -19.92
N PRO A 134 4.22 -8.54 -18.99
CA PRO A 134 3.66 -9.05 -17.70
C PRO A 134 3.92 -8.25 -16.39
N GLY A 135 3.12 -8.38 -15.29
CA GLY A 135 3.25 -7.58 -14.06
C GLY A 135 2.57 -7.98 -12.74
N GLY A 136 2.53 -7.19 -11.63
CA GLY A 136 2.00 -7.54 -10.31
C GLY A 136 1.77 -6.47 -9.22
N SER A 137 1.21 -6.73 -7.95
CA SER A 137 0.89 -5.74 -6.87
C SER A 137 0.57 -6.28 -5.44
N GLY A 138 0.46 -5.44 -4.36
CA GLY A 138 0.09 -5.87 -3.01
C GLY A 138 -0.17 -4.84 -1.86
N TYR A 139 -0.70 -5.22 -0.62
CA TYR A 139 -0.99 -4.36 0.56
C TYR A 139 -1.34 -5.03 1.92
N GLY A 140 -1.39 -4.25 3.07
CA GLY A 140 -1.71 -4.73 4.42
C GLY A 140 -2.22 -3.74 5.51
N GLU A 141 -2.43 -4.12 6.79
CA GLU A 141 -3.03 -3.38 7.92
C GLU A 141 -2.07 -3.13 9.11
N LEU A 142 -2.42 -2.15 10.03
CA LEU A 142 -1.60 -1.71 11.17
C LEU A 142 -1.84 -2.53 12.44
N THR A 143 -0.78 -2.97 13.12
CA THR A 143 -0.79 -3.58 14.45
C THR A 143 0.36 -3.07 15.34
N PHE A 144 0.31 -3.41 16.66
CA PHE A 144 1.40 -3.18 17.61
C PHE A 144 1.95 -4.54 18.10
N PRO A 145 2.93 -5.14 17.43
CA PRO A 145 3.35 -6.51 17.72
C PRO A 145 3.94 -6.69 19.12
N ALA A 146 4.58 -5.67 19.66
CA ALA A 146 5.13 -5.69 21.03
C ALA A 146 4.08 -5.44 22.12
N HIS A 147 2.87 -4.96 21.78
CA HIS A 147 1.84 -4.50 22.70
C HIS A 147 0.45 -4.98 22.27
N PRO A 148 0.12 -6.26 22.46
CA PRO A 148 -1.14 -6.85 21.98
C PRO A 148 -2.41 -6.14 22.49
N ALA A 149 -2.38 -5.57 23.71
CA ALA A 149 -3.49 -4.82 24.28
C ALA A 149 -3.87 -3.58 23.42
N LEU A 150 -2.91 -3.00 22.70
CA LEU A 150 -3.17 -1.85 21.84
C LEU A 150 -3.88 -2.23 20.55
N ASN A 151 -3.80 -3.49 20.10
CA ASN A 151 -4.51 -3.94 18.91
C ASN A 151 -6.04 -3.75 19.08
N ALA A 152 -6.57 -3.98 20.26
CA ALA A 152 -7.98 -3.74 20.57
C ALA A 152 -8.36 -2.24 20.45
N LEU A 153 -7.49 -1.34 20.89
CA LEU A 153 -7.68 0.11 20.75
C LEU A 153 -7.65 0.53 19.28
N VAL A 154 -6.67 0.07 18.53
CA VAL A 154 -6.52 0.37 17.10
C VAL A 154 -7.73 -0.18 16.32
N THR A 155 -8.13 -1.43 16.58
CA THR A 155 -9.30 -2.05 15.95
C THR A 155 -10.55 -1.24 16.26
N ARG A 156 -10.78 -0.88 17.53
CA ARG A 156 -11.92 -0.05 17.91
C ARG A 156 -11.90 1.31 17.18
N TYR A 157 -10.78 2.01 17.18
CA TYR A 157 -10.65 3.30 16.49
C TYR A 157 -11.00 3.20 14.99
N HIS A 158 -10.57 2.14 14.33
CA HIS A 158 -10.83 1.92 12.91
C HIS A 158 -12.24 1.43 12.58
N HIS A 159 -12.94 0.80 13.53
CA HIS A 159 -14.24 0.18 13.26
C HIS A 159 -15.41 0.83 14.03
N ASP A 160 -15.13 1.77 14.93
CA ASP A 160 -16.19 2.46 15.67
C ASP A 160 -17.10 3.26 14.71
N PRO A 161 -18.39 2.89 14.58
CA PRO A 161 -19.31 3.61 13.71
C PRO A 161 -19.62 5.03 14.21
N ALA A 162 -19.37 5.33 15.48
CA ALA A 162 -19.49 6.68 16.04
C ALA A 162 -18.20 7.50 15.88
N GLY A 163 -17.10 6.87 15.49
CA GLY A 163 -15.78 7.47 15.28
C GLY A 163 -15.41 7.55 13.81
N VAL A 164 -14.12 7.44 13.55
CA VAL A 164 -13.57 7.49 12.17
C VAL A 164 -13.95 6.28 11.34
N GLY A 165 -14.34 5.16 11.95
CA GLY A 165 -14.68 3.91 11.25
C GLY A 165 -15.76 4.09 10.19
N ALA A 166 -16.79 4.91 10.45
CA ALA A 166 -17.86 5.21 9.50
C ALA A 166 -17.40 5.95 8.23
N TYR A 167 -16.20 6.54 8.26
CA TYR A 167 -15.69 7.40 7.19
C TYR A 167 -14.63 6.73 6.31
N PHE A 168 -14.32 5.48 6.58
CA PHE A 168 -13.53 4.69 5.64
C PHE A 168 -14.35 4.33 4.40
N ALA A 169 -13.82 4.68 3.23
CA ALA A 169 -14.52 4.42 1.99
C ALA A 169 -14.62 2.92 1.69
N GLN A 170 -15.85 2.45 1.47
CA GLN A 170 -16.14 1.07 1.09
C GLN A 170 -16.29 0.96 -0.44
N PRO A 171 -16.00 -0.21 -1.06
CA PRO A 171 -15.49 -1.44 -0.43
C PRO A 171 -13.98 -1.45 -0.19
N GLY A 172 -13.26 -0.37 -0.55
CA GLY A 172 -11.79 -0.32 -0.48
C GLY A 172 -11.24 -0.73 0.88
N ARG A 173 -11.83 -0.22 1.98
CA ARG A 173 -11.39 -0.57 3.35
C ARG A 173 -11.52 -2.06 3.64
N SER A 174 -12.66 -2.68 3.35
CA SER A 174 -12.87 -4.11 3.60
C SER A 174 -11.99 -5.01 2.71
N ILE A 175 -11.65 -4.56 1.51
CA ILE A 175 -10.69 -5.25 0.62
C ILE A 175 -9.28 -5.24 1.23
N VAL A 176 -8.86 -4.10 1.77
CA VAL A 176 -7.56 -3.95 2.44
C VAL A 176 -7.48 -4.83 3.68
N GLU A 177 -8.47 -4.78 4.55
CA GLU A 177 -8.54 -5.59 5.79
C GLU A 177 -8.53 -7.09 5.51
N GLY A 178 -9.17 -7.52 4.41
CA GLY A 178 -9.12 -8.89 3.92
C GLY A 178 -7.83 -9.24 3.16
N LEU A 179 -6.79 -8.39 3.19
CA LEU A 179 -5.53 -8.63 2.48
C LEU A 179 -5.76 -8.95 0.99
N LEU A 180 -6.62 -8.19 0.33
CA LEU A 180 -7.00 -8.31 -1.08
C LEU A 180 -7.73 -9.63 -1.43
N ASP A 181 -8.34 -10.33 -0.47
CA ASP A 181 -9.08 -11.57 -0.70
C ASP A 181 -10.33 -11.38 -1.57
N ARG A 182 -10.90 -10.17 -1.59
CA ARG A 182 -12.07 -9.78 -2.37
C ARG A 182 -11.74 -9.15 -3.73
N VAL A 183 -10.46 -9.03 -4.08
CA VAL A 183 -10.08 -8.54 -5.41
C VAL A 183 -10.39 -9.64 -6.43
N PRO A 184 -11.19 -9.36 -7.49
CA PRO A 184 -11.47 -10.33 -8.53
C PRO A 184 -10.25 -10.45 -9.45
N PHE A 185 -9.32 -11.33 -9.09
CA PHE A 185 -8.16 -11.64 -9.94
C PHE A 185 -8.59 -12.40 -11.18
N PRO A 186 -7.97 -12.17 -12.35
CA PRO A 186 -8.35 -12.83 -13.60
C PRO A 186 -8.01 -14.33 -13.62
N VAL A 187 -7.14 -14.78 -12.73
CA VAL A 187 -6.79 -16.18 -12.46
C VAL A 187 -6.54 -16.35 -10.97
N ALA A 188 -6.82 -17.55 -10.44
CA ALA A 188 -6.59 -17.85 -9.03
C ALA A 188 -5.08 -17.83 -8.70
N PRO A 189 -4.61 -16.96 -7.80
CA PRO A 189 -3.22 -17.00 -7.35
C PRO A 189 -2.95 -18.29 -6.57
N ARG A 190 -1.81 -18.92 -6.85
CA ARG A 190 -1.31 -20.09 -6.14
C ARG A 190 -0.06 -19.72 -5.36
N PHE A 191 0.26 -20.51 -4.37
CA PHE A 191 1.54 -20.39 -3.67
C PHE A 191 2.65 -21.07 -4.45
N ASP A 192 3.80 -20.39 -4.61
CA ASP A 192 5.02 -20.97 -5.17
C ASP A 192 6.17 -20.81 -4.17
N ALA A 193 6.43 -21.88 -3.39
CA ALA A 193 7.51 -21.91 -2.41
C ALA A 193 8.90 -21.75 -3.08
N SER A 194 9.04 -22.15 -4.35
CA SER A 194 10.31 -22.03 -5.07
C SER A 194 10.71 -20.58 -5.29
N LEU A 195 9.72 -19.68 -5.41
CA LEU A 195 9.96 -18.25 -5.52
C LEU A 195 10.69 -17.69 -4.29
N LEU A 196 10.34 -18.16 -3.11
CA LEU A 196 10.98 -17.72 -1.86
C LEU A 196 12.42 -18.22 -1.73
N GLN A 197 12.73 -19.41 -2.33
CA GLN A 197 14.07 -19.99 -2.31
C GLN A 197 15.02 -19.34 -3.34
N THR A 198 14.47 -18.68 -4.36
CA THR A 198 15.26 -18.02 -5.41
C THR A 198 15.62 -16.57 -5.08
N LEU A 199 15.10 -16.05 -3.97
CA LEU A 199 15.47 -14.72 -3.51
C LEU A 199 16.90 -14.80 -2.92
N PRO A 200 17.78 -13.86 -3.27
CA PRO A 200 19.05 -13.75 -2.60
C PRO A 200 18.81 -13.66 -1.09
N ASP A 201 19.59 -14.36 -0.30
CA ASP A 201 19.69 -14.13 1.13
C ASP A 201 20.17 -12.70 1.31
N VAL A 202 19.22 -11.78 1.40
CA VAL A 202 19.52 -10.43 1.79
C VAL A 202 19.84 -10.54 3.27
N GLU A 203 21.11 -10.47 3.62
CA GLU A 203 21.54 -10.22 4.98
C GLU A 203 20.88 -8.90 5.42
N SER A 204 19.73 -9.03 6.01
CA SER A 204 19.03 -7.89 6.56
C SER A 204 19.69 -7.56 7.89
N GLU A 205 20.24 -6.38 8.03
CA GLU A 205 20.66 -5.82 9.31
C GLU A 205 19.50 -5.66 10.30
N ASP A 206 18.25 -5.89 9.82
CA ASP A 206 17.05 -5.88 10.64
C ASP A 206 16.76 -7.29 11.18
N PRO A 207 16.88 -7.53 12.50
CA PRO A 207 16.59 -8.83 13.10
C PRO A 207 15.13 -9.29 12.92
N ALA A 208 14.23 -8.42 12.48
CA ALA A 208 12.84 -8.74 12.15
C ALA A 208 12.65 -9.28 10.72
N ALA A 209 13.68 -9.29 9.88
CA ALA A 209 13.61 -9.78 8.51
C ALA A 209 13.74 -11.32 8.43
N HIS A 210 12.91 -12.02 9.16
CA HIS A 210 12.82 -13.48 9.02
C HIS A 210 12.15 -13.90 7.71
N PRO A 211 12.45 -15.09 7.17
CA PRO A 211 11.82 -15.60 5.97
C PRO A 211 10.30 -15.63 6.14
N VAL A 212 9.60 -15.19 5.13
CA VAL A 212 8.14 -15.14 5.09
C VAL A 212 7.59 -16.55 5.27
N ALA A 213 6.90 -16.79 6.37
CA ALA A 213 5.99 -17.93 6.43
C ALA A 213 4.81 -17.58 5.51
N ALA A 214 4.87 -18.08 4.29
CA ALA A 214 3.79 -17.88 3.34
C ALA A 214 2.59 -18.71 3.77
N VAL A 215 1.52 -18.05 4.19
CA VAL A 215 0.24 -18.72 4.39
C VAL A 215 -0.43 -18.82 3.04
N VAL A 216 -0.68 -20.03 2.61
CA VAL A 216 -1.37 -20.35 1.35
C VAL A 216 -2.86 -20.25 1.60
N ASP A 217 -3.51 -19.20 1.09
CA ASP A 217 -4.93 -19.20 0.88
C ASP A 217 -5.20 -19.34 -0.62
N GLU A 218 -5.92 -20.36 -1.03
CA GLU A 218 -6.52 -20.40 -2.35
C GLU A 218 -7.64 -19.35 -2.37
N LEU A 219 -7.44 -18.28 -3.10
CA LEU A 219 -8.54 -17.38 -3.42
C LEU A 219 -9.47 -18.07 -4.41
N PRO A 220 -10.78 -17.98 -4.23
CA PRO A 220 -11.70 -18.54 -5.20
C PRO A 220 -11.45 -17.91 -6.57
N PRO A 221 -11.43 -18.71 -7.65
CA PRO A 221 -11.31 -18.18 -9.00
C PRO A 221 -12.49 -17.26 -9.25
N THR A 222 -12.25 -15.99 -9.40
CA THR A 222 -13.26 -15.05 -9.88
C THR A 222 -13.06 -14.95 -11.38
N PRO A 223 -14.06 -15.31 -12.21
CA PRO A 223 -13.97 -15.07 -13.64
C PRO A 223 -14.05 -13.57 -13.87
N ALA A 224 -12.89 -12.93 -13.98
CA ALA A 224 -12.82 -11.60 -14.57
C ALA A 224 -12.77 -11.76 -16.09
N ASP A 225 -13.48 -10.90 -16.81
CA ASP A 225 -13.34 -10.80 -18.26
C ASP A 225 -11.86 -10.58 -18.60
N GLY A 226 -11.29 -11.42 -19.46
CA GLY A 226 -9.88 -11.36 -19.81
C GLY A 226 -9.00 -12.46 -19.21
N GLY A 227 -9.56 -13.49 -18.56
CA GLY A 227 -8.80 -14.62 -17.99
C GLY A 227 -7.88 -15.33 -18.98
N ASP A 228 -8.24 -15.36 -20.26
CA ASP A 228 -7.43 -15.95 -21.34
C ASP A 228 -6.10 -15.23 -21.59
N ALA A 229 -5.98 -13.97 -21.20
CA ALA A 229 -4.74 -13.20 -21.34
C ALA A 229 -3.70 -13.49 -20.25
N TRP A 230 -4.07 -14.19 -19.18
CA TRP A 230 -3.25 -14.35 -17.98
C TRP A 230 -2.79 -15.80 -17.78
N ASP A 231 -1.56 -15.96 -17.29
CA ASP A 231 -0.97 -17.26 -17.04
C ASP A 231 -1.22 -17.67 -15.56
N ALA A 232 -2.22 -18.56 -15.37
CA ALA A 232 -2.59 -19.07 -14.07
C ALA A 232 -1.44 -19.80 -13.35
N THR A 233 -0.47 -20.35 -14.09
CA THR A 233 0.70 -21.03 -13.49
C THR A 233 1.69 -20.07 -12.84
N THR A 234 1.57 -18.78 -13.13
CA THR A 234 2.44 -17.73 -12.64
C THR A 234 1.83 -16.92 -11.50
N ALA A 235 0.51 -17.05 -11.28
CA ALA A 235 -0.18 -16.25 -10.28
C ALA A 235 0.22 -16.70 -8.85
N VAL A 236 0.81 -15.79 -8.09
CA VAL A 236 1.33 -16.02 -6.74
C VAL A 236 0.73 -14.99 -5.78
N ARG A 237 0.30 -15.43 -4.60
CA ARG A 237 -0.08 -14.57 -3.48
C ARG A 237 0.79 -14.88 -2.27
N LEU A 238 1.50 -13.87 -1.80
CA LEU A 238 2.30 -13.91 -0.59
C LEU A 238 1.65 -12.98 0.44
N LYS A 239 1.30 -13.49 1.60
CA LYS A 239 0.79 -12.66 2.70
C LYS A 239 1.59 -12.91 3.98
N ALA A 240 1.78 -11.88 4.79
CA ALA A 240 2.28 -12.02 6.13
C ALA A 240 1.24 -12.80 6.97
N GLY A 241 1.69 -13.82 7.68
CA GLY A 241 0.83 -14.54 8.63
C GLY A 241 0.52 -13.70 9.87
N THR A 242 -0.51 -14.12 10.62
CA THR A 242 -0.87 -13.48 11.90
C THR A 242 0.21 -13.63 12.99
N GLU A 243 1.09 -14.61 12.85
CA GLU A 243 2.21 -14.92 13.75
C GLU A 243 3.57 -14.90 13.04
N GLY A 244 3.59 -14.50 11.78
CA GLY A 244 4.79 -14.48 10.94
C GLY A 244 5.47 -13.12 10.90
N PRO A 245 6.61 -13.03 10.20
CA PRO A 245 7.32 -11.78 10.04
C PRO A 245 6.47 -10.78 9.23
N TRP A 246 6.34 -9.59 9.77
CA TRP A 246 5.69 -8.48 9.13
C TRP A 246 6.62 -7.88 8.07
N PHE A 247 6.10 -7.49 6.92
CA PHE A 247 6.94 -6.91 5.87
C PHE A 247 7.29 -5.44 6.12
N ILE A 248 6.40 -4.68 6.78
CA ILE A 248 6.60 -3.26 7.05
C ILE A 248 6.73 -3.08 8.55
N HIS A 249 7.90 -2.68 9.00
CA HIS A 249 8.18 -2.33 10.39
C HIS A 249 8.48 -0.85 10.53
N ARG A 250 7.97 -0.24 11.58
CA ARG A 250 8.24 1.16 11.92
C ARG A 250 8.43 1.32 13.42
N GLN A 251 9.41 2.13 13.77
CA GLN A 251 9.52 2.72 15.10
C GLN A 251 8.83 4.08 15.04
N TRP A 252 7.78 4.25 15.83
CA TRP A 252 7.01 5.48 15.87
C TRP A 252 7.22 6.19 17.20
N THR A 253 7.61 7.46 17.15
CA THR A 253 7.39 8.40 18.26
C THR A 253 5.91 8.80 18.29
N ALA A 254 5.42 9.27 19.45
CA ALA A 254 4.03 9.74 19.57
C ALA A 254 3.67 10.81 18.52
N LYS A 255 4.61 11.71 18.22
CA LYS A 255 4.45 12.78 17.22
C LYS A 255 4.33 12.25 15.79
N GLU A 256 5.17 11.28 15.42
CA GLU A 256 5.12 10.66 14.09
C GLU A 256 3.86 9.82 13.92
N PHE A 257 3.45 9.08 14.96
CA PHE A 257 2.22 8.31 14.97
C PHE A 257 0.99 9.21 14.81
N GLU A 258 0.93 10.33 15.55
CA GLU A 258 -0.12 11.35 15.36
C GLU A 258 -0.14 11.89 13.93
N ALA A 259 1.01 12.27 13.40
CA ALA A 259 1.13 12.79 12.02
C ALA A 259 0.64 11.76 11.01
N TYR A 260 0.98 10.48 11.16
CA TYR A 260 0.48 9.40 10.33
C TYR A 260 -1.05 9.26 10.38
N LEU A 261 -1.65 9.23 11.57
CA LEU A 261 -3.10 9.12 11.73
C LEU A 261 -3.84 10.27 11.04
N ARG A 262 -3.29 11.49 11.11
CA ARG A 262 -3.86 12.68 10.47
C ARG A 262 -3.86 12.63 8.95
N THR A 263 -3.08 11.74 8.33
CA THR A 263 -3.11 11.51 6.87
C THR A 263 -4.21 10.55 6.43
N SER A 264 -4.99 9.98 7.37
CA SER A 264 -6.06 9.05 7.06
C SER A 264 -7.23 9.75 6.35
N SER A 265 -7.71 9.13 5.26
CA SER A 265 -8.91 9.58 4.57
C SER A 265 -10.15 9.56 5.46
N ALA A 266 -10.21 8.63 6.42
CA ALA A 266 -11.31 8.53 7.37
C ALA A 266 -11.31 9.68 8.37
N VAL A 267 -10.14 10.10 8.88
CA VAL A 267 -10.03 11.29 9.74
C VAL A 267 -10.47 12.53 8.98
N ALA A 268 -10.02 12.68 7.73
CA ALA A 268 -10.46 13.81 6.90
C ALA A 268 -11.99 13.80 6.69
N GLY A 269 -12.58 12.64 6.40
CA GLY A 269 -14.03 12.49 6.23
C GLY A 269 -14.80 12.78 7.53
N TYR A 270 -14.29 12.28 8.67
CA TYR A 270 -14.87 12.58 9.99
C TYR A 270 -14.88 14.09 10.26
N GLN A 271 -13.76 14.76 10.05
CA GLN A 271 -13.61 16.21 10.31
C GLN A 271 -14.37 17.10 9.31
N GLU A 272 -14.72 16.59 8.13
CA GLU A 272 -15.65 17.27 7.22
C GLU A 272 -17.10 17.20 7.71
N ALA A 273 -17.49 16.05 8.28
CA ALA A 273 -18.83 15.88 8.87
C ALA A 273 -18.95 16.56 10.24
N HIS A 274 -17.83 16.72 10.95
CA HIS A 274 -17.72 17.30 12.29
C HIS A 274 -16.71 18.46 12.31
N PRO A 275 -17.00 19.60 11.67
CA PRO A 275 -16.05 20.71 11.56
C PRO A 275 -15.60 21.27 12.92
N GLU A 276 -16.44 21.16 13.94
CA GLU A 276 -16.13 21.50 15.33
C GLU A 276 -14.99 20.65 15.92
N ASP A 277 -14.84 19.40 15.50
CA ASP A 277 -13.74 18.52 15.93
C ASP A 277 -12.40 19.08 15.52
N LYS A 278 -12.29 19.50 14.26
CA LYS A 278 -11.05 20.11 13.73
C LYS A 278 -10.62 21.36 14.51
N ALA A 279 -11.59 22.16 15.01
CA ALA A 279 -11.32 23.32 15.85
C ALA A 279 -10.80 22.95 17.25
N ARG A 280 -11.02 21.72 17.69
CA ARG A 280 -10.57 21.19 18.99
C ARG A 280 -9.13 20.72 19.01
N ARG A 281 -8.46 20.69 17.88
CA ARG A 281 -7.07 20.23 17.76
C ARG A 281 -6.14 20.97 18.72
N ARG A 282 -5.32 20.24 19.50
CA ARG A 282 -4.41 20.82 20.52
C ARG A 282 -3.37 21.75 19.93
N SER A 283 -2.80 21.41 18.77
CA SER A 283 -1.84 22.27 18.07
C SER A 283 -2.43 23.63 17.63
N ALA A 284 -3.77 23.76 17.61
CA ALA A 284 -4.50 25.00 17.38
C ALA A 284 -5.05 25.64 18.69
N GLY A 285 -4.62 25.16 19.87
CA GLY A 285 -5.08 25.66 21.16
C GLY A 285 -6.37 25.03 21.70
N GLY A 286 -6.87 23.97 21.04
CA GLY A 286 -8.05 23.23 21.48
C GLY A 286 -7.76 22.20 22.58
N GLN A 287 -8.83 21.53 23.04
CA GLN A 287 -8.76 20.52 24.12
C GLN A 287 -8.46 19.08 23.61
N GLY A 288 -8.41 18.89 22.33
CA GLY A 288 -8.15 17.62 21.65
C GLY A 288 -9.23 17.25 20.65
N ASP A 289 -8.80 17.00 19.40
CA ASP A 289 -9.64 16.42 18.35
C ASP A 289 -9.66 14.89 18.44
N ILE A 290 -10.37 14.22 17.56
CA ILE A 290 -10.51 12.74 17.59
C ILE A 290 -9.16 12.02 17.49
N VAL A 291 -8.16 12.59 16.80
CA VAL A 291 -6.81 12.02 16.73
C VAL A 291 -6.05 12.25 18.04
N ASP A 292 -6.10 13.47 18.59
CA ASP A 292 -5.46 13.78 19.87
C ASP A 292 -5.96 12.85 20.99
N LEU A 293 -7.28 12.62 21.04
CA LEU A 293 -7.89 11.76 22.05
C LEU A 293 -7.48 10.29 21.88
N PHE A 294 -7.41 9.81 20.65
CA PHE A 294 -6.95 8.43 20.40
C PHE A 294 -5.48 8.24 20.74
N VAL A 295 -4.63 9.21 20.43
CA VAL A 295 -3.20 9.17 20.81
C VAL A 295 -3.02 9.17 22.32
N ASP A 296 -3.89 9.87 23.09
CA ASP A 296 -3.90 9.80 24.54
C ASP A 296 -4.26 8.40 25.05
N GLU A 297 -5.27 7.76 24.46
CA GLU A 297 -5.63 6.39 24.84
C GLU A 297 -4.47 5.42 24.59
N VAL A 298 -3.73 5.58 23.48
CA VAL A 298 -2.53 4.79 23.19
C VAL A 298 -1.45 5.06 24.22
N ARG A 299 -1.18 6.34 24.57
CA ARG A 299 -0.25 6.71 25.64
C ARG A 299 -0.60 6.08 26.97
N ASP A 300 -1.87 6.12 27.33
CA ASP A 300 -2.35 5.53 28.61
C ASP A 300 -2.25 4.00 28.59
N GLY A 301 -2.49 3.37 27.46
CA GLY A 301 -2.29 1.93 27.30
C GLY A 301 -0.83 1.54 27.49
N LEU A 302 0.08 2.21 26.79
CA LEU A 302 1.52 1.99 26.87
C LEU A 302 2.10 2.27 28.25
N ARG A 303 1.63 3.32 28.92
CA ARG A 303 2.04 3.66 30.29
C ARG A 303 1.70 2.56 31.30
N LYS A 304 0.57 1.86 31.11
CA LYS A 304 0.22 0.69 31.94
C LYS A 304 1.17 -0.49 31.74
N GLU A 305 1.82 -0.56 30.59
CA GLU A 305 2.87 -1.54 30.25
C GLU A 305 4.29 -1.03 30.58
N GLY A 306 4.42 0.16 31.18
CA GLY A 306 5.70 0.74 31.59
C GLY A 306 6.43 1.51 30.50
N VAL A 307 5.78 1.77 29.35
CA VAL A 307 6.36 2.47 28.21
C VAL A 307 5.93 3.93 28.18
N ASP A 308 6.88 4.85 28.06
CA ASP A 308 6.66 6.30 27.91
C ASP A 308 6.75 6.68 26.42
N PHE A 309 5.60 6.70 25.75
CA PHE A 309 5.53 6.95 24.30
C PHE A 309 6.05 8.33 23.86
N ASP A 310 6.11 9.30 24.76
CA ASP A 310 6.67 10.63 24.48
C ASP A 310 8.21 10.65 24.54
N LYS A 311 8.83 9.64 25.15
CA LYS A 311 10.29 9.54 25.31
C LYS A 311 10.93 8.45 24.45
N GLU A 312 10.20 7.38 24.19
CA GLU A 312 10.71 6.22 23.46
C GLU A 312 9.79 5.82 22.31
N PRO A 313 10.33 5.47 21.14
CA PRO A 313 9.52 5.03 20.01
C PRO A 313 8.95 3.65 20.27
N VAL A 314 7.75 3.40 19.73
CA VAL A 314 7.05 2.11 19.82
C VAL A 314 7.11 1.40 18.47
N HIS A 315 7.39 0.11 18.49
CA HIS A 315 7.43 -0.72 17.30
C HIS A 315 6.01 -1.03 16.81
N CYS A 316 5.75 -0.66 15.59
CA CYS A 316 4.52 -0.97 14.86
C CYS A 316 4.84 -1.81 13.64
N ALA A 317 3.98 -2.79 13.34
CA ALA A 317 4.11 -3.61 12.16
C ALA A 317 2.81 -3.59 11.34
N TYR A 318 2.97 -3.76 10.03
CA TYR A 318 1.88 -3.82 9.08
C TYR A 318 1.93 -5.15 8.34
N PRO A 319 0.87 -5.95 8.34
CA PRO A 319 0.81 -7.12 7.48
C PRO A 319 0.82 -6.66 6.02
N LEU A 320 1.62 -7.32 5.20
CA LEU A 320 1.70 -7.06 3.78
C LEU A 320 1.19 -8.26 3.00
N VAL A 321 0.41 -8.01 1.97
CA VAL A 321 0.09 -8.98 0.94
C VAL A 321 0.70 -8.53 -0.38
N LEU A 322 1.32 -9.46 -1.10
CA LEU A 322 1.85 -9.23 -2.43
C LEU A 322 1.22 -10.23 -3.39
N VAL A 323 0.57 -9.74 -4.45
CA VAL A 323 0.03 -10.58 -5.51
C VAL A 323 0.81 -10.32 -6.79
N LEU A 324 1.31 -11.37 -7.39
CA LEU A 324 2.11 -11.35 -8.59
C LEU A 324 1.45 -12.23 -9.66
N ILE A 325 1.35 -11.74 -10.88
CA ILE A 325 0.71 -12.45 -11.99
C ILE A 325 1.36 -12.03 -13.31
N LYS A 326 1.46 -12.95 -14.27
CA LYS A 326 1.99 -12.66 -15.60
C LYS A 326 0.91 -12.78 -16.68
N LYS A 327 1.02 -11.92 -17.67
CA LYS A 327 0.32 -12.08 -18.94
C LYS A 327 0.93 -13.26 -19.70
N LYS A 328 0.11 -14.06 -20.38
CA LYS A 328 0.59 -15.08 -21.33
C LYS A 328 1.46 -14.44 -22.42
N GLN A 329 2.37 -15.24 -22.94
CA GLN A 329 3.19 -14.84 -24.09
C GLN A 329 2.37 -14.83 -25.38
#